data_153429b1086a675572dddb7da4c444f1
#
_entry.id   153429b1086a675572dddb7da4c444f1
#
_cell.length_a   1.000
_cell.length_b   1.000
_cell.length_c   1.000
_cell.angle_alpha   90.00
_cell.angle_beta   90.00
_cell.angle_gamma   90.00
#
_symmetry.space_group_name_H-M   'P 1'
#
loop_
_entity.id
_entity.type
_entity.pdbx_description
1 polymer ?
#
loop_
_entity_poly.entity_id
_entity_poly.type
_entity_poly.pdbx_seq_one_letter_code
_entity_poly.pdbx_strand_id
1 'polypeptide(L)'
;VMTGGADVMPGIHATLGRMRRFTEAVQSGAWTGQSGKPIKTVVNIGIGGSDLGPRFVAGALSGFHHPALRVRFVSNVDGADLWSALQECDPETTLFLVASKTFTTAETMANARSARAWLVDALGTEDAVQRHFAALSTNIAAAGEFGIATDNVFPFSDWVGGRFSVWSAI
;
A
#
# COMPACT_ATOMS: atom_id res chain seq x y z
N VAL A 1 -6.96 24.53 6.96
CA VAL A 1 -5.62 24.56 7.56
C VAL A 1 -4.67 25.22 6.56
N MET A 2 -3.97 26.24 7.03
CA MET A 2 -3.04 27.02 6.19
C MET A 2 -1.61 26.55 6.40
N THR A 3 -0.88 26.34 5.32
CA THR A 3 0.56 26.05 5.33
C THR A 3 1.23 26.80 4.19
N GLY A 4 2.29 27.59 4.50
CA GLY A 4 2.96 28.41 3.49
C GLY A 4 2.04 29.41 2.76
N GLY A 5 0.97 29.87 3.41
CA GLY A 5 -0.03 30.78 2.82
C GLY A 5 -1.10 30.13 1.97
N ALA A 6 -1.08 28.79 1.78
CA ALA A 6 -2.08 28.04 1.01
C ALA A 6 -2.99 27.19 1.92
N ASP A 7 -4.28 27.09 1.58
CA ASP A 7 -5.17 26.13 2.24
C ASP A 7 -4.93 24.72 1.70
N VAL A 8 -4.50 23.80 2.58
CA VAL A 8 -4.17 22.42 2.23
C VAL A 8 -5.36 21.46 2.31
N MET A 9 -6.48 21.88 2.88
CA MET A 9 -7.66 21.03 3.08
C MET A 9 -8.25 20.46 1.79
N PRO A 10 -8.35 21.22 0.68
CA PRO A 10 -8.86 20.66 -0.58
C PRO A 10 -8.07 19.45 -1.07
N GLY A 11 -6.72 19.50 -0.99
CA GLY A 11 -5.86 18.39 -1.36
C GLY A 11 -6.01 17.17 -0.43
N ILE A 12 -6.13 17.40 0.87
CA ILE A 12 -6.37 16.36 1.86
C ILE A 12 -7.72 15.66 1.59
N HIS A 13 -8.79 16.43 1.38
CA HIS A 13 -10.12 15.87 1.07
C HIS A 13 -10.13 15.08 -0.24
N ALA A 14 -9.40 15.55 -1.27
CA ALA A 14 -9.26 14.83 -2.54
C ALA A 14 -8.58 13.47 -2.34
N THR A 15 -7.48 13.42 -1.57
CA THR A 15 -6.80 12.16 -1.24
C THR A 15 -7.70 11.23 -0.44
N LEU A 16 -8.36 11.70 0.62
CA LEU A 16 -9.30 10.90 1.41
C LEU A 16 -10.45 10.36 0.56
N GLY A 17 -10.99 11.15 -0.36
CA GLY A 17 -12.02 10.71 -1.30
C GLY A 17 -11.54 9.60 -2.24
N ARG A 18 -10.29 9.66 -2.71
CA ARG A 18 -9.66 8.58 -3.51
C ARG A 18 -9.46 7.32 -2.68
N MET A 19 -8.92 7.45 -1.46
CA MET A 19 -8.73 6.33 -0.54
C MET A 19 -10.05 5.61 -0.25
N ARG A 20 -11.11 6.36 0.02
CA ARG A 20 -12.45 5.80 0.25
C ARG A 20 -12.91 4.96 -0.93
N ARG A 21 -12.91 5.52 -2.14
CA ARG A 21 -13.34 4.80 -3.36
C ARG A 21 -12.50 3.53 -3.61
N PHE A 22 -11.20 3.63 -3.41
CA PHE A 22 -10.29 2.47 -3.57
C PHE A 22 -10.63 1.38 -2.55
N THR A 23 -10.78 1.75 -1.27
CA THR A 23 -11.14 0.81 -0.20
C THR A 23 -12.49 0.15 -0.45
N GLU A 24 -13.51 0.93 -0.83
CA GLU A 24 -14.84 0.41 -1.18
C GLU A 24 -14.78 -0.55 -2.36
N ALA A 25 -13.98 -0.26 -3.38
CA ALA A 25 -13.79 -1.14 -4.53
C ALA A 25 -13.11 -2.46 -4.14
N VAL A 26 -12.10 -2.42 -3.27
CA VAL A 26 -11.43 -3.63 -2.75
C VAL A 26 -12.38 -4.44 -1.87
N GLN A 27 -13.08 -3.80 -0.93
CA GLN A 27 -14.00 -4.47 0.00
C GLN A 27 -15.21 -5.11 -0.69
N SER A 28 -15.76 -4.44 -1.70
CA SER A 28 -16.89 -4.96 -2.47
C SER A 28 -16.51 -6.06 -3.47
N GLY A 29 -15.20 -6.26 -3.71
CA GLY A 29 -14.71 -7.16 -4.75
C GLY A 29 -14.77 -6.57 -6.16
N ALA A 30 -15.15 -5.30 -6.32
CA ALA A 30 -15.12 -4.61 -7.62
C ALA A 30 -13.67 -4.36 -8.11
N TRP A 31 -12.73 -4.20 -7.19
CA TRP A 31 -11.31 -4.24 -7.52
C TRP A 31 -10.84 -5.67 -7.61
N THR A 32 -10.33 -6.06 -8.76
CA THR A 32 -9.86 -7.43 -9.02
C THR A 32 -8.37 -7.44 -9.36
N GLY A 33 -7.73 -8.56 -9.05
CA GLY A 33 -6.39 -8.87 -9.53
C GLY A 33 -6.34 -9.08 -11.05
N GLN A 34 -5.17 -9.41 -11.56
CA GLN A 34 -4.91 -9.62 -12.99
C GLN A 34 -5.79 -10.74 -13.60
N SER A 35 -6.09 -11.76 -12.84
CA SER A 35 -6.96 -12.89 -13.25
C SER A 35 -8.46 -12.60 -13.16
N GLY A 36 -8.86 -11.41 -12.75
CA GLY A 36 -10.26 -11.03 -12.53
C GLY A 36 -10.83 -11.50 -11.17
N LYS A 37 -10.03 -12.13 -10.31
CA LYS A 37 -10.46 -12.55 -8.97
C LYS A 37 -10.45 -11.37 -8.00
N PRO A 38 -11.42 -11.26 -7.06
CA PRO A 38 -11.39 -10.25 -6.00
C PRO A 38 -10.18 -10.39 -5.09
N ILE A 39 -9.69 -9.28 -4.58
CA ILE A 39 -8.60 -9.26 -3.58
C ILE A 39 -9.09 -9.89 -2.26
N LYS A 40 -8.24 -10.71 -1.65
CA LYS A 40 -8.48 -11.37 -0.36
C LYS A 40 -7.41 -11.04 0.67
N THR A 41 -6.20 -10.70 0.23
CA THR A 41 -5.09 -10.38 1.11
C THR A 41 -4.49 -9.02 0.74
N VAL A 42 -4.29 -8.17 1.73
CA VAL A 42 -3.60 -6.88 1.61
C VAL A 42 -2.31 -6.96 2.41
N VAL A 43 -1.18 -6.72 1.78
CA VAL A 43 0.15 -6.72 2.39
C VAL A 43 0.70 -5.31 2.43
N ASN A 44 0.86 -4.72 3.61
CA ASN A 44 1.53 -3.44 3.79
C ASN A 44 3.03 -3.65 3.88
N ILE A 45 3.78 -3.03 2.98
CA ILE A 45 5.25 -3.04 2.98
C ILE A 45 5.72 -1.64 3.35
N GLY A 46 6.28 -1.49 4.54
CA GLY A 46 6.75 -0.21 5.06
C GLY A 46 7.58 -0.40 6.32
N ILE A 47 8.34 0.62 6.74
CA ILE A 47 9.17 0.55 7.94
C ILE A 47 8.94 1.78 8.82
N GLY A 48 9.17 1.67 10.12
CA GLY A 48 9.00 2.76 11.07
C GLY A 48 7.57 3.29 11.07
N GLY A 49 7.37 4.57 10.81
CA GLY A 49 6.04 5.20 10.78
C GLY A 49 5.12 4.65 9.70
N SER A 50 5.67 4.07 8.63
CA SER A 50 4.89 3.44 7.56
C SER A 50 4.44 2.00 7.88
N ASP A 51 4.86 1.46 9.02
CA ASP A 51 4.44 0.15 9.54
C ASP A 51 3.71 0.28 10.88
N LEU A 52 4.36 0.93 11.87
CA LEU A 52 3.93 0.88 13.27
C LEU A 52 2.53 1.47 13.47
N GLY A 53 2.23 2.62 12.85
CA GLY A 53 0.92 3.24 12.93
C GLY A 53 -0.18 2.38 12.30
N PRO A 54 -0.06 2.00 11.02
CA PRO A 54 -1.01 1.10 10.35
C PRO A 54 -1.19 -0.24 11.07
N ARG A 55 -0.11 -0.88 11.50
CA ARG A 55 -0.16 -2.14 12.25
C ARG A 55 -0.90 -1.99 13.58
N PHE A 56 -0.60 -0.91 14.31
CA PHE A 56 -1.28 -0.60 15.57
C PHE A 56 -2.78 -0.41 15.38
N VAL A 57 -3.19 0.42 14.40
CA VAL A 57 -4.60 0.69 14.11
C VAL A 57 -5.32 -0.59 13.65
N ALA A 58 -4.72 -1.34 12.74
CA ALA A 58 -5.29 -2.62 12.30
C ALA A 58 -5.47 -3.59 13.48
N GLY A 59 -4.46 -3.74 14.35
CA GLY A 59 -4.56 -4.59 15.53
C GLY A 59 -5.65 -4.13 16.51
N ALA A 60 -5.68 -2.84 16.82
CA ALA A 60 -6.66 -2.26 17.74
C ALA A 60 -8.11 -2.40 17.24
N LEU A 61 -8.32 -2.34 15.93
CA LEU A 61 -9.62 -2.43 15.28
C LEU A 61 -9.89 -3.83 14.68
N SER A 62 -9.21 -4.86 15.14
CA SER A 62 -9.34 -6.22 14.59
C SER A 62 -10.78 -6.75 14.57
N GLY A 63 -11.60 -6.38 15.55
CA GLY A 63 -13.01 -6.76 15.62
C GLY A 63 -13.90 -6.12 14.54
N PHE A 64 -13.38 -5.11 13.83
CA PHE A 64 -14.07 -4.39 12.74
C PHE A 64 -13.49 -4.71 11.36
N HIS A 65 -12.57 -5.66 11.25
CA HIS A 65 -12.01 -6.05 9.96
C HIS A 65 -13.09 -6.56 9.01
N HIS A 66 -12.93 -6.26 7.73
CA HIS A 66 -13.79 -6.81 6.71
C HIS A 66 -13.61 -8.34 6.64
N PRO A 67 -14.67 -9.16 6.75
CA PRO A 67 -14.55 -10.62 6.92
C PRO A 67 -13.89 -11.32 5.73
N ALA A 68 -13.96 -10.74 4.53
CA ALA A 68 -13.34 -11.31 3.33
C ALA A 68 -11.88 -10.90 3.10
N LEU A 69 -11.33 -10.00 3.92
CA LEU A 69 -9.99 -9.45 3.73
C LEU A 69 -9.07 -9.82 4.90
N ARG A 70 -7.86 -10.23 4.56
CA ARG A 70 -6.75 -10.42 5.50
C ARG A 70 -5.73 -9.31 5.31
N VAL A 71 -5.15 -8.83 6.40
CA VAL A 71 -4.08 -7.82 6.37
C VAL A 71 -2.80 -8.42 6.91
N ARG A 72 -1.70 -8.19 6.20
CA ARG A 72 -0.35 -8.58 6.58
C ARG A 72 0.57 -7.36 6.55
N PHE A 73 1.64 -7.41 7.32
CA PHE A 73 2.60 -6.32 7.42
C PHE A 73 4.02 -6.89 7.27
N VAL A 74 4.79 -6.29 6.39
CA VAL A 74 6.20 -6.59 6.16
C VAL A 74 7.00 -5.32 6.43
N SER A 75 7.86 -5.38 7.45
CA SER A 75 8.62 -4.20 7.91
C SER A 75 10.11 -4.47 8.11
N ASN A 76 10.54 -5.71 8.08
CA ASN A 76 11.95 -6.07 8.21
C ASN A 76 12.57 -6.32 6.83
N VAL A 77 13.85 -5.93 6.67
CA VAL A 77 14.63 -6.24 5.47
C VAL A 77 15.07 -7.72 5.42
N ASP A 78 15.00 -8.42 6.55
CA ASP A 78 15.22 -9.86 6.58
C ASP A 78 14.20 -10.56 5.68
N GLY A 79 14.69 -11.30 4.68
CA GLY A 79 13.85 -12.00 3.73
C GLY A 79 12.86 -12.99 4.36
N ALA A 80 13.11 -13.45 5.59
CA ALA A 80 12.20 -14.32 6.33
C ALA A 80 10.87 -13.62 6.66
N ASP A 81 10.87 -12.30 6.88
CA ASP A 81 9.65 -11.52 7.16
C ASP A 81 8.71 -11.53 5.93
N LEU A 82 9.25 -11.14 4.77
CA LEU A 82 8.49 -11.18 3.52
C LEU A 82 8.09 -12.61 3.14
N TRP A 83 9.02 -13.57 3.25
CA TRP A 83 8.76 -14.98 2.95
C TRP A 83 7.58 -15.52 3.76
N SER A 84 7.56 -15.29 5.07
CA SER A 84 6.48 -15.73 5.96
C SER A 84 5.13 -15.13 5.55
N ALA A 85 5.11 -13.84 5.18
CA ALA A 85 3.89 -13.21 4.70
C ALA A 85 3.38 -13.82 3.39
N LEU A 86 4.28 -14.09 2.44
CA LEU A 86 3.95 -14.65 1.12
C LEU A 86 3.45 -16.09 1.17
N GLN A 87 3.86 -16.90 2.16
CA GLN A 87 3.34 -18.26 2.33
C GLN A 87 1.82 -18.31 2.56
N GLU A 88 1.24 -17.23 3.06
CA GLU A 88 -0.19 -17.12 3.31
C GLU A 88 -0.93 -16.35 2.19
N CYS A 89 -0.24 -16.01 1.11
CA CYS A 89 -0.74 -15.21 0.00
C CYS A 89 -0.97 -16.06 -1.26
N ASP A 90 -2.07 -15.75 -1.95
CA ASP A 90 -2.33 -16.22 -3.31
C ASP A 90 -2.04 -15.05 -4.26
N PRO A 91 -1.09 -15.20 -5.22
CA PRO A 91 -0.72 -14.12 -6.13
C PRO A 91 -1.90 -13.55 -6.92
N GLU A 92 -2.90 -14.34 -7.24
CA GLU A 92 -4.08 -13.87 -7.98
C GLU A 92 -5.01 -12.95 -7.15
N THR A 93 -4.90 -12.98 -5.81
CA THR A 93 -5.83 -12.29 -4.89
C THR A 93 -5.12 -11.42 -3.85
N THR A 94 -3.83 -11.15 -4.05
CA THR A 94 -3.02 -10.32 -3.14
C THR A 94 -2.82 -8.91 -3.68
N LEU A 95 -3.02 -7.90 -2.83
CA LEU A 95 -2.72 -6.49 -3.09
C LEU A 95 -1.60 -6.04 -2.16
N PHE A 96 -0.56 -5.43 -2.72
CA PHE A 96 0.55 -4.85 -1.98
C PHE A 96 0.39 -3.32 -1.86
N LEU A 97 0.51 -2.80 -0.65
CA LEU A 97 0.59 -1.37 -0.36
C LEU A 97 2.05 -1.03 -0.04
N VAL A 98 2.71 -0.29 -0.91
CA VAL A 98 4.10 0.16 -0.68
C VAL A 98 4.05 1.52 0.01
N ALA A 99 4.29 1.52 1.32
CA ALA A 99 4.25 2.70 2.16
C ALA A 99 5.66 3.26 2.36
N SER A 100 6.03 4.26 1.56
CA SER A 100 7.32 4.93 1.65
C SER A 100 7.21 6.38 1.18
N LYS A 101 7.46 7.34 2.06
CA LYS A 101 7.35 8.76 1.76
C LYS A 101 8.11 9.15 0.48
N THR A 102 9.38 8.80 0.39
CA THR A 102 10.26 9.13 -0.72
C THR A 102 10.29 8.10 -1.83
N PHE A 103 9.72 6.92 -1.57
CA PHE A 103 9.81 5.72 -2.43
C PHE A 103 11.26 5.27 -2.69
N THR A 104 12.17 5.57 -1.72
CA THR A 104 13.61 5.28 -1.80
C THR A 104 14.16 4.58 -0.57
N THR A 105 13.33 4.34 0.48
CA THR A 105 13.76 3.65 1.70
C THR A 105 14.26 2.25 1.35
N ALA A 106 15.54 1.99 1.59
CA ALA A 106 16.24 0.80 1.08
C ALA A 106 15.53 -0.52 1.44
N GLU A 107 15.15 -0.67 2.70
CA GLU A 107 14.47 -1.87 3.21
C GLU A 107 13.08 -2.05 2.60
N THR A 108 12.30 -0.98 2.53
CA THR A 108 10.95 -1.00 1.93
C THR A 108 11.06 -1.37 0.45
N MET A 109 12.01 -0.77 -0.28
CA MET A 109 12.16 -1.04 -1.71
C MET A 109 12.76 -2.42 -2.00
N ALA A 110 13.60 -2.97 -1.12
CA ALA A 110 14.07 -4.35 -1.23
C ALA A 110 12.88 -5.33 -1.15
N ASN A 111 12.05 -5.19 -0.12
CA ASN A 111 10.86 -6.02 0.06
C ASN A 111 9.83 -5.82 -1.08
N ALA A 112 9.59 -4.58 -1.51
CA ALA A 112 8.67 -4.29 -2.61
C ALA A 112 9.11 -4.92 -3.93
N ARG A 113 10.42 -4.86 -4.27
CA ARG A 113 10.97 -5.50 -5.48
C ARG A 113 10.87 -7.02 -5.40
N SER A 114 11.14 -7.62 -4.24
CA SER A 114 11.01 -9.07 -4.04
C SER A 114 9.55 -9.53 -4.14
N ALA A 115 8.61 -8.77 -3.56
CA ALA A 115 7.18 -9.04 -3.71
C ALA A 115 6.71 -8.89 -5.16
N ARG A 116 7.24 -7.88 -5.89
CA ARG A 116 6.96 -7.68 -7.32
C ARG A 116 7.47 -8.85 -8.16
N ALA A 117 8.70 -9.29 -7.93
CA ALA A 117 9.27 -10.45 -8.64
C ALA A 117 8.41 -11.69 -8.40
N TRP A 118 8.07 -11.98 -7.13
CA TRP A 118 7.20 -13.11 -6.77
C TRP A 118 5.85 -13.05 -7.49
N LEU A 119 5.23 -11.86 -7.56
CA LEU A 119 3.93 -11.67 -8.25
C LEU A 119 4.07 -11.90 -9.76
N VAL A 120 5.06 -11.25 -10.39
CA VAL A 120 5.28 -11.31 -11.84
C VAL A 120 5.64 -12.73 -12.28
N ASP A 121 6.49 -13.42 -11.52
CA ASP A 121 6.86 -14.81 -11.79
C ASP A 121 5.63 -15.74 -11.73
N ALA A 122 4.76 -15.52 -10.75
CA ALA A 122 3.56 -16.35 -10.58
C ALA A 122 2.48 -16.08 -11.65
N LEU A 123 2.30 -14.82 -12.07
CA LEU A 123 1.24 -14.42 -13.00
C LEU A 123 1.72 -14.30 -14.46
N GLY A 124 3.01 -14.38 -14.70
CA GLY A 124 3.61 -14.38 -16.04
C GLY A 124 3.54 -13.05 -16.79
N THR A 125 3.23 -11.93 -16.10
CA THR A 125 3.10 -10.63 -16.76
C THR A 125 3.44 -9.46 -15.83
N GLU A 126 4.18 -8.49 -16.36
CA GLU A 126 4.50 -7.22 -15.70
C GLU A 126 3.24 -6.34 -15.48
N ASP A 127 2.23 -6.45 -16.33
CA ASP A 127 0.98 -5.69 -16.22
C ASP A 127 0.22 -5.99 -14.91
N ALA A 128 0.50 -7.14 -14.29
CA ALA A 128 -0.06 -7.50 -13.00
C ALA A 128 0.24 -6.45 -11.92
N VAL A 129 1.38 -5.75 -12.00
CA VAL A 129 1.76 -4.71 -11.04
C VAL A 129 0.69 -3.62 -10.94
N GLN A 130 0.06 -3.24 -12.04
CA GLN A 130 -0.97 -2.19 -12.06
C GLN A 130 -2.25 -2.58 -11.30
N ARG A 131 -2.52 -3.86 -11.16
CA ARG A 131 -3.69 -4.41 -10.46
C ARG A 131 -3.40 -4.83 -9.03
N HIS A 132 -2.15 -5.14 -8.73
CA HIS A 132 -1.75 -5.76 -7.47
C HIS A 132 -0.87 -4.86 -6.59
N PHE A 133 -0.55 -3.63 -7.03
CA PHE A 133 0.21 -2.68 -6.23
C PHE A 133 -0.46 -1.32 -6.15
N ALA A 134 -0.38 -0.73 -4.96
CA ALA A 134 -0.67 0.67 -4.72
C ALA A 134 0.46 1.29 -3.88
N ALA A 135 0.65 2.59 -3.98
CA ALA A 135 1.69 3.31 -3.24
C ALA A 135 1.11 4.40 -2.34
N LEU A 136 1.67 4.53 -1.16
CA LEU A 136 1.43 5.61 -0.22
C LEU A 136 2.73 6.43 -0.19
N SER A 137 2.82 7.47 -1.02
CA SER A 137 4.09 8.17 -1.27
C SER A 137 3.91 9.60 -1.75
N THR A 138 4.88 10.45 -1.44
CA THR A 138 5.00 11.79 -2.05
C THR A 138 5.67 11.74 -3.44
N ASN A 139 6.37 10.64 -3.77
CA ASN A 139 7.13 10.48 -5.00
C ASN A 139 6.34 9.67 -6.04
N ILE A 140 5.43 10.36 -6.74
CA ILE A 140 4.55 9.75 -7.75
C ILE A 140 5.37 9.21 -8.94
N ALA A 141 6.45 9.92 -9.32
CA ALA A 141 7.28 9.52 -10.45
C ALA A 141 7.96 8.16 -10.20
N ALA A 142 8.62 8.01 -9.04
CA ALA A 142 9.29 6.75 -8.69
C ALA A 142 8.29 5.58 -8.52
N ALA A 143 7.08 5.83 -8.04
CA ALA A 143 6.03 4.82 -7.99
C ALA A 143 5.59 4.39 -9.41
N GLY A 144 5.50 5.34 -10.35
CA GLY A 144 5.23 5.05 -11.75
C GLY A 144 6.34 4.24 -12.42
N GLU A 145 7.62 4.58 -12.17
CA GLU A 145 8.78 3.81 -12.66
C GLU A 145 8.80 2.36 -12.11
N PHE A 146 8.29 2.16 -10.91
CA PHE A 146 8.11 0.82 -10.34
C PHE A 146 7.03 -0.01 -11.06
N GLY A 147 6.12 0.63 -11.81
CA GLY A 147 5.01 0.02 -12.53
C GLY A 147 3.64 0.26 -11.90
N ILE A 148 3.54 1.05 -10.83
CA ILE A 148 2.27 1.35 -10.17
C ILE A 148 1.52 2.43 -10.97
N ALA A 149 0.27 2.15 -11.33
CA ALA A 149 -0.57 3.12 -12.00
C ALA A 149 -0.76 4.39 -11.15
N THR A 150 -0.70 5.58 -11.74
CA THR A 150 -0.78 6.87 -11.04
C THR A 150 -2.04 6.99 -10.19
N ASP A 151 -3.15 6.41 -10.64
CA ASP A 151 -4.41 6.40 -9.89
C ASP A 151 -4.34 5.56 -8.60
N ASN A 152 -3.36 4.67 -8.50
CA ASN A 152 -3.10 3.84 -7.32
C ASN A 152 -2.02 4.43 -6.41
N VAL A 153 -1.57 5.66 -6.68
CA VAL A 153 -0.65 6.38 -5.80
C VAL A 153 -1.43 7.37 -4.95
N PHE A 154 -1.37 7.22 -3.63
CA PHE A 154 -2.04 8.07 -2.65
C PHE A 154 -1.01 9.02 -2.02
N PRO A 155 -0.95 10.28 -2.48
CA PRO A 155 0.00 11.24 -1.98
C PRO A 155 -0.44 11.81 -0.63
N PHE A 156 0.53 12.28 0.13
CA PHE A 156 0.36 13.05 1.36
C PHE A 156 1.38 14.18 1.41
N SER A 157 1.23 15.07 2.38
CA SER A 157 2.06 16.26 2.46
C SER A 157 3.49 15.93 2.92
N ASP A 158 4.47 16.65 2.40
CA ASP A 158 5.90 16.44 2.66
C ASP A 158 6.32 16.74 4.11
N TRP A 159 5.56 17.54 4.86
CA TRP A 159 5.78 17.78 6.29
C TRP A 159 5.33 16.61 7.18
N VAL A 160 4.59 15.64 6.66
CA VAL A 160 4.20 14.43 7.41
C VAL A 160 5.39 13.47 7.47
N GLY A 161 5.62 12.85 8.61
CA GLY A 161 6.66 11.83 8.75
C GLY A 161 6.73 11.21 10.14
N GLY A 162 7.57 10.18 10.27
CA GLY A 162 7.76 9.44 11.50
C GLY A 162 6.45 8.89 12.05
N ARG A 163 6.29 8.91 13.37
CA ARG A 163 5.11 8.39 14.06
C ARG A 163 3.78 9.08 13.71
N PHE A 164 3.84 10.27 13.11
CA PHE A 164 2.65 11.02 12.70
C PHE A 164 2.11 10.59 11.32
N SER A 165 2.79 9.67 10.63
CA SER A 165 2.35 9.16 9.31
C SER A 165 0.96 8.53 9.36
N VAL A 166 0.57 7.92 10.47
CA VAL A 166 -0.77 7.33 10.66
C VAL A 166 -1.93 8.34 10.50
N TRP A 167 -1.64 9.65 10.57
CA TRP A 167 -2.62 10.72 10.32
C TRP A 167 -2.66 11.19 8.86
N SER A 168 -2.02 10.47 7.95
CA SER A 168 -1.94 10.78 6.52
C SER A 168 -2.57 9.65 5.66
N ALA A 169 -2.10 9.49 4.43
CA ALA A 169 -2.49 8.36 3.59
C ALA A 169 -1.86 7.01 4.03
N ILE A 170 -0.83 7.08 4.90
CA ILE A 170 -0.16 5.90 5.46
C ILE A 170 -0.98 5.33 6.61
#